data_9b9190184c9ef24abb89930e325753d1
#
_entry.id   9b9190184c9ef24abb89930e325753d1
#
_cell.length_a   1.000
_cell.length_b   1.000
_cell.length_c   1.000
_cell.angle_alpha   90.00
_cell.angle_beta   90.00
_cell.angle_gamma   90.00
#
_symmetry.space_group_name_H-M   'P 1'
#
loop_
_entity.id
_entity.type
_entity.pdbx_description
1 polymer ?
#
loop_
_entity_poly.entity_id
_entity_poly.type
_entity_poly.pdbx_seq_one_letter_code
_entity_poly.pdbx_strand_id
1 'polypeptide(L)'
;LARSETYLAMQQGLVDSVDLIPASIASNGFQDIVKCILKTNAFPQREGVMMNKTTMDSLPEEIQEIIYETADEAGDYYTSLVEEAADKILDECRDKGIEVIEDADLSEWYAACANLGYDLEASGYLPSGITDAIKALK
;
A
#
# COMPACT_ATOMS: atom_id res chain seq x y z
N LEU A 1 -15.49 -2.44 8.67
CA LEU A 1 -15.98 -1.12 8.26
C LEU A 1 -15.67 -0.92 6.77
N ALA A 2 -16.61 -0.41 5.98
CA ALA A 2 -16.34 -0.11 4.59
C ALA A 2 -15.38 1.10 4.48
N ARG A 3 -14.50 1.10 3.48
CA ARG A 3 -13.50 2.17 3.31
C ARG A 3 -14.14 3.56 3.18
N SER A 4 -15.30 3.63 2.51
CA SER A 4 -16.09 4.86 2.36
C SER A 4 -16.66 5.41 3.67
N GLU A 5 -16.75 4.58 4.71
CA GLU A 5 -17.31 4.96 6.02
C GLU A 5 -16.23 5.36 7.03
N THR A 6 -14.95 5.08 6.71
CA THR A 6 -13.83 5.22 7.66
C THR A 6 -13.62 6.66 8.09
N TYR A 7 -13.72 7.63 7.17
CA TYR A 7 -13.56 9.04 7.47
C TYR A 7 -14.61 9.51 8.50
N LEU A 8 -15.88 9.20 8.24
CA LEU A 8 -16.97 9.59 9.14
C LEU A 8 -16.88 8.89 10.51
N ALA A 9 -16.50 7.62 10.51
CA ALA A 9 -16.30 6.85 11.73
C ALA A 9 -15.20 7.45 12.62
N MET A 10 -14.09 7.87 12.01
CA MET A 10 -12.99 8.54 12.71
C MET A 10 -13.40 9.92 13.21
N GLN A 11 -14.12 10.71 12.39
CA GLN A 11 -14.62 12.02 12.77
C GLN A 11 -15.60 11.94 13.95
N GLN A 12 -16.39 10.86 14.05
CA GLN A 12 -17.36 10.62 15.13
C GLN A 12 -16.74 9.91 16.35
N GLY A 13 -15.45 9.55 16.29
CA GLY A 13 -14.79 8.84 17.39
C GLY A 13 -15.24 7.38 17.54
N LEU A 14 -15.78 6.76 16.49
CA LEU A 14 -16.12 5.34 16.47
C LEU A 14 -14.88 4.45 16.26
N VAL A 15 -13.84 5.02 15.66
CA VAL A 15 -12.51 4.43 15.52
C VAL A 15 -11.46 5.46 15.88
N ASP A 16 -10.38 5.03 16.54
CA ASP A 16 -9.30 5.89 17.01
C ASP A 16 -8.16 6.02 15.98
N SER A 17 -8.03 5.04 15.09
CA SER A 17 -6.98 5.01 14.08
C SER A 17 -7.45 4.32 12.81
N VAL A 18 -6.75 4.58 11.72
CA VAL A 18 -6.98 3.97 10.41
C VAL A 18 -5.64 3.75 9.72
N ASP A 19 -5.54 2.63 9.00
CA ASP A 19 -4.42 2.33 8.15
C ASP A 19 -4.66 2.87 6.74
N LEU A 20 -3.80 3.78 6.27
CA LEU A 20 -3.94 4.46 4.99
C LEU A 20 -2.57 4.66 4.34
N ILE A 21 -2.57 4.68 3.01
CA ILE A 21 -1.44 5.20 2.25
C ILE A 21 -1.49 6.74 2.16
N PRO A 22 -0.36 7.44 2.00
CA PRO A 22 -0.33 8.91 1.93
C PRO A 22 -1.33 9.50 0.91
N ALA A 23 -1.42 8.93 -0.29
CA ALA A 23 -2.37 9.39 -1.30
C ALA A 23 -3.82 9.34 -0.83
N SER A 24 -4.20 8.36 -0.01
CA SER A 24 -5.55 8.24 0.56
C SER A 24 -5.80 9.27 1.67
N ILE A 25 -4.77 9.72 2.38
CA ILE A 25 -4.88 10.78 3.37
C ILE A 25 -5.36 12.06 2.67
N ALA A 26 -4.68 12.46 1.60
CA ALA A 26 -5.02 13.68 0.85
C ALA A 26 -6.36 13.55 0.10
N SER A 27 -6.56 12.46 -0.67
CA SER A 27 -7.74 12.31 -1.52
C SER A 27 -9.06 12.16 -0.76
N ASN A 28 -9.01 11.70 0.49
CA ASN A 28 -10.20 11.53 1.32
C ASN A 28 -10.30 12.57 2.47
N GLY A 29 -9.45 13.58 2.49
CA GLY A 29 -9.53 14.69 3.45
C GLY A 29 -9.12 14.35 4.88
N PHE A 30 -8.42 13.22 5.12
CA PHE A 30 -8.04 12.81 6.47
C PHE A 30 -7.13 13.82 7.18
N GLN A 31 -6.36 14.62 6.43
CA GLN A 31 -5.54 15.72 6.96
C GLN A 31 -6.33 16.79 7.72
N ASP A 32 -7.66 16.77 7.63
CA ASP A 32 -8.52 17.73 8.35
C ASP A 32 -9.00 17.19 9.70
N ILE A 33 -8.85 15.89 9.96
CA ILE A 33 -9.34 15.25 11.19
C ILE A 33 -8.27 14.50 11.99
N VAL A 34 -7.16 14.09 11.37
CA VAL A 34 -6.06 13.41 12.06
C VAL A 34 -5.15 14.41 12.77
N LYS A 35 -4.52 13.97 13.87
CA LYS A 35 -3.56 14.76 14.65
C LYS A 35 -2.15 14.19 14.58
N CYS A 36 -2.04 12.90 14.27
CA CYS A 36 -0.79 12.19 14.21
C CYS A 36 -0.82 11.17 13.07
N ILE A 37 0.30 11.02 12.38
CA ILE A 37 0.56 10.02 11.36
C ILE A 37 1.78 9.23 11.78
N LEU A 38 1.62 7.90 11.91
CA LEU A 38 2.72 6.97 12.17
C LEU A 38 3.12 6.30 10.86
N LYS A 39 4.36 6.54 10.40
CA LYS A 39 4.91 5.91 9.18
C LYS A 39 5.40 4.50 9.53
N THR A 40 4.54 3.52 9.32
CA THR A 40 4.84 2.12 9.68
C THR A 40 5.57 1.37 8.57
N ASN A 41 5.46 1.80 7.30
CA ASN A 41 5.94 1.06 6.13
C ASN A 41 5.53 -0.43 6.16
N ALA A 42 4.33 -0.72 6.70
CA ALA A 42 3.88 -2.07 7.01
C ALA A 42 3.71 -2.95 5.77
N PHE A 43 3.37 -2.36 4.64
CA PHE A 43 3.25 -3.09 3.37
C PHE A 43 3.59 -2.21 2.17
N PRO A 44 4.22 -2.77 1.14
CA PRO A 44 4.41 -2.07 -0.12
C PRO A 44 3.09 -2.03 -0.87
N GLN A 45 2.66 -0.85 -1.31
CA GLN A 45 1.56 -0.77 -2.25
C GLN A 45 2.03 -1.26 -3.61
N ARG A 46 1.22 -2.11 -4.24
CA ARG A 46 1.46 -2.63 -5.57
C ARG A 46 0.25 -2.34 -6.44
N GLU A 47 0.51 -1.78 -7.60
CA GLU A 47 -0.48 -1.60 -8.66
C GLU A 47 -0.08 -2.47 -9.85
N GLY A 48 -1.06 -2.83 -10.68
CA GLY A 48 -0.79 -3.66 -11.85
C GLY A 48 -1.77 -3.39 -12.97
N VAL A 49 -1.27 -3.39 -14.18
CA VAL A 49 -2.11 -3.39 -15.38
C VAL A 49 -2.56 -4.82 -15.65
N MET A 50 -3.86 -5.05 -15.70
CA MET A 50 -4.42 -6.38 -15.94
C MET A 50 -5.26 -6.40 -17.20
N MET A 51 -5.05 -7.41 -18.02
CA MET A 51 -5.84 -7.66 -19.22
C MET A 51 -6.31 -9.12 -19.23
N ASN A 52 -7.50 -9.37 -19.77
CA ASN A 52 -7.99 -10.73 -19.96
C ASN A 52 -7.08 -11.47 -20.94
N LYS A 53 -6.62 -12.68 -20.55
CA LYS A 53 -5.68 -13.47 -21.34
C LYS A 53 -6.20 -13.76 -22.75
N THR A 54 -7.46 -14.16 -22.88
CA THR A 54 -8.07 -14.44 -24.20
C THR A 54 -8.05 -13.21 -25.11
N THR A 55 -8.27 -12.02 -24.55
CA THR A 55 -8.20 -10.77 -25.30
C THR A 55 -6.76 -10.49 -25.73
N MET A 56 -5.79 -10.63 -24.83
CA MET A 56 -4.37 -10.46 -25.15
C MET A 56 -3.93 -11.42 -26.25
N ASP A 57 -4.23 -12.71 -26.11
CA ASP A 57 -3.86 -13.76 -27.07
C ASP A 57 -4.50 -13.57 -28.45
N SER A 58 -5.62 -12.82 -28.56
CA SER A 58 -6.29 -12.52 -29.83
C SER A 58 -5.62 -11.38 -30.61
N LEU A 59 -4.72 -10.63 -29.99
CA LEU A 59 -4.01 -9.53 -30.63
C LEU A 59 -2.82 -10.04 -31.45
N PRO A 60 -2.41 -9.35 -32.52
CA PRO A 60 -1.14 -9.60 -33.19
C PRO A 60 0.03 -9.51 -32.19
N GLU A 61 1.06 -10.35 -32.37
CA GLU A 61 2.22 -10.42 -31.47
C GLU A 61 2.91 -9.06 -31.27
N GLU A 62 3.06 -8.29 -32.34
CA GLU A 62 3.62 -6.93 -32.31
C GLU A 62 2.80 -5.99 -31.40
N ILE A 63 1.48 -6.14 -31.36
CA ILE A 63 0.62 -5.34 -30.45
C ILE A 63 0.75 -5.83 -29.01
N GLN A 64 0.90 -7.13 -28.79
CA GLN A 64 1.14 -7.66 -27.44
C GLN A 64 2.45 -7.11 -26.87
N GLU A 65 3.53 -7.09 -27.65
CA GLU A 65 4.82 -6.52 -27.23
C GLU A 65 4.69 -5.03 -26.88
N ILE A 66 4.05 -4.22 -27.72
CA ILE A 66 3.80 -2.80 -27.42
C ILE A 66 3.03 -2.61 -26.10
N ILE A 67 2.03 -3.46 -25.82
CA ILE A 67 1.26 -3.37 -24.59
C ILE A 67 2.14 -3.67 -23.37
N TYR A 68 3.01 -4.69 -23.43
CA TYR A 68 3.92 -5.01 -22.33
C TYR A 68 4.92 -3.88 -22.10
N GLU A 69 5.60 -3.40 -23.15
CA GLU A 69 6.58 -2.31 -23.05
C GLU A 69 5.94 -1.03 -22.48
N THR A 70 4.77 -0.66 -23.00
CA THR A 70 4.05 0.53 -22.52
C THR A 70 3.57 0.36 -21.07
N ALA A 71 3.17 -0.85 -20.67
CA ALA A 71 2.76 -1.11 -19.28
C ALA A 71 3.95 -1.01 -18.30
N ASP A 72 5.13 -1.48 -18.69
CA ASP A 72 6.36 -1.36 -17.90
C ASP A 72 6.78 0.11 -17.76
N GLU A 73 6.82 0.86 -18.86
CA GLU A 73 7.13 2.30 -18.84
C GLU A 73 6.14 3.09 -17.96
N ALA A 74 4.84 2.77 -18.08
CA ALA A 74 3.80 3.39 -17.26
C ALA A 74 3.95 3.03 -15.77
N GLY A 75 4.39 1.80 -15.47
CA GLY A 75 4.67 1.34 -14.11
C GLY A 75 5.82 2.11 -13.45
N ASP A 76 6.91 2.29 -14.16
CA ASP A 76 8.07 3.06 -13.71
C ASP A 76 7.70 4.53 -13.47
N TYR A 77 6.97 5.13 -14.41
CA TYR A 77 6.49 6.50 -14.28
C TYR A 77 5.54 6.65 -13.09
N TYR A 78 4.59 5.71 -12.91
CA TYR A 78 3.68 5.71 -11.77
C TYR A 78 4.43 5.62 -10.45
N THR A 79 5.44 4.74 -10.35
CA THR A 79 6.25 4.58 -9.14
C THR A 79 6.91 5.89 -8.73
N SER A 80 7.55 6.58 -9.68
CA SER A 80 8.20 7.87 -9.40
C SER A 80 7.22 8.94 -8.91
N LEU A 81 6.02 8.99 -9.52
CA LEU A 81 4.98 9.95 -9.09
C LEU A 81 4.44 9.66 -7.70
N VAL A 82 4.27 8.38 -7.35
CA VAL A 82 3.74 8.00 -6.03
C VAL A 82 4.74 8.30 -4.92
N GLU A 83 6.03 8.04 -5.15
CA GLU A 83 7.09 8.35 -4.18
C GLU A 83 7.18 9.86 -3.93
N GLU A 84 7.23 10.66 -4.99
CA GLU A 84 7.26 12.13 -4.88
C GLU A 84 5.99 12.67 -4.19
N ALA A 85 4.82 12.16 -4.56
CA ALA A 85 3.55 12.57 -3.97
C ALA A 85 3.43 12.18 -2.50
N ALA A 86 3.97 11.04 -2.09
CA ALA A 86 3.91 10.59 -0.70
C ALA A 86 4.65 11.55 0.24
N ASP A 87 5.88 11.92 -0.11
CA ASP A 87 6.67 12.87 0.68
C ASP A 87 6.02 14.25 0.75
N LYS A 88 5.54 14.74 -0.39
CA LYS A 88 4.82 16.03 -0.46
C LYS A 88 3.58 16.05 0.42
N ILE A 89 2.77 14.97 0.42
CA ILE A 89 1.57 14.87 1.25
C ILE A 89 1.93 14.89 2.75
N LEU A 90 2.99 14.19 3.14
CA LEU A 90 3.46 14.22 4.53
C LEU A 90 3.97 15.59 4.94
N ASP A 91 4.64 16.32 4.05
CA ASP A 91 5.06 17.70 4.31
C ASP A 91 3.87 18.65 4.44
N GLU A 92 2.86 18.53 3.56
CA GLU A 92 1.60 19.29 3.68
C GLU A 92 0.86 18.98 5.00
N CYS A 93 0.94 17.75 5.50
CA CYS A 93 0.39 17.39 6.81
C CYS A 93 1.16 18.07 7.95
N ARG A 94 2.50 18.11 7.89
CA ARG A 94 3.34 18.82 8.86
C ARG A 94 3.04 20.32 8.89
N ASP A 95 2.88 20.94 7.72
CA ASP A 95 2.51 22.37 7.58
C ASP A 95 1.14 22.67 8.20
N LYS A 96 0.23 21.72 8.23
CA LYS A 96 -1.06 21.79 8.94
C LYS A 96 -0.95 21.53 10.44
N GLY A 97 0.23 21.24 10.97
CA GLY A 97 0.47 20.97 12.38
C GLY A 97 0.15 19.53 12.79
N ILE A 98 0.06 18.60 11.84
CA ILE A 98 -0.07 17.17 12.12
C ILE A 98 1.31 16.61 12.45
N GLU A 99 1.40 15.87 13.55
CA GLU A 99 2.62 15.19 13.94
C GLU A 99 2.86 13.99 13.00
N VAL A 100 4.04 13.95 12.34
CA VAL A 100 4.43 12.82 11.49
C VAL A 100 5.61 12.11 12.13
N ILE A 101 5.39 10.91 12.64
CA ILE A 101 6.37 10.06 13.32
C ILE A 101 6.95 9.09 12.29
N GLU A 102 8.25 9.25 12.00
CA GLU A 102 8.95 8.41 11.01
C GLU A 102 9.79 7.31 11.65
N ASP A 103 10.36 7.57 12.82
CA ASP A 103 11.34 6.71 13.49
C ASP A 103 10.74 5.99 14.71
N ALA A 104 9.53 5.46 14.58
CA ALA A 104 8.90 4.70 15.65
C ALA A 104 9.59 3.34 15.82
N ASP A 105 9.77 2.91 17.07
CA ASP A 105 10.19 1.55 17.37
C ASP A 105 9.01 0.57 17.10
N LEU A 106 9.09 -0.15 16.01
CA LEU A 106 8.11 -1.15 15.59
C LEU A 106 8.52 -2.58 15.98
N SER A 107 9.54 -2.76 16.84
CA SER A 107 10.09 -4.07 17.19
C SER A 107 9.05 -5.03 17.79
N GLU A 108 8.16 -4.52 18.65
CA GLU A 108 7.06 -5.32 19.21
C GLU A 108 6.04 -5.75 18.15
N TRP A 109 5.76 -4.90 17.16
CA TRP A 109 4.88 -5.23 16.04
C TRP A 109 5.47 -6.33 15.17
N TYR A 110 6.74 -6.22 14.83
CA TYR A 110 7.45 -7.25 14.07
C TYR A 110 7.53 -8.57 14.85
N ALA A 111 7.75 -8.53 16.17
CA ALA A 111 7.73 -9.72 17.01
C ALA A 111 6.35 -10.40 17.03
N ALA A 112 5.28 -9.61 17.15
CA ALA A 112 3.91 -10.14 17.13
C ALA A 112 3.54 -10.78 15.78
N CYS A 113 4.10 -10.29 14.67
CA CYS A 113 3.84 -10.79 13.31
C CYS A 113 4.85 -11.84 12.84
N ALA A 114 5.85 -12.22 13.64
CA ALA A 114 6.99 -13.03 13.20
C ALA A 114 6.60 -14.39 12.58
N ASN A 115 5.53 -15.00 13.07
CA ASN A 115 5.04 -16.31 12.62
C ASN A 115 3.85 -16.23 11.64
N LEU A 116 3.34 -15.02 11.36
CA LEU A 116 2.12 -14.83 10.56
C LEU A 116 2.15 -15.58 9.23
N GLY A 117 3.27 -15.54 8.50
CA GLY A 117 3.41 -16.23 7.22
C GLY A 117 3.24 -17.74 7.36
N TYR A 118 3.87 -18.35 8.36
CA TYR A 118 3.76 -19.78 8.62
C TYR A 118 2.36 -20.18 9.10
N ASP A 119 1.71 -19.35 9.91
CA ASP A 119 0.33 -19.59 10.36
C ASP A 119 -0.65 -19.55 9.17
N LEU A 120 -0.44 -18.64 8.22
CA LEU A 120 -1.22 -18.55 6.99
C LEU A 120 -0.97 -19.75 6.05
N GLU A 121 0.25 -20.25 5.96
CA GLU A 121 0.56 -21.50 5.25
C GLU A 121 -0.12 -22.69 5.92
N ALA A 122 -0.02 -22.81 7.24
CA ALA A 122 -0.64 -23.89 8.00
C ALA A 122 -2.16 -23.91 7.87
N SER A 123 -2.79 -22.74 7.74
CA SER A 123 -4.24 -22.60 7.49
C SER A 123 -4.64 -22.83 6.03
N GLY A 124 -3.68 -23.02 5.12
CA GLY A 124 -3.93 -23.17 3.67
C GLY A 124 -4.28 -21.88 2.94
N TYR A 125 -4.11 -20.73 3.59
CA TYR A 125 -4.34 -19.42 2.97
C TYR A 125 -3.20 -19.03 2.02
N LEU A 126 -1.99 -19.45 2.32
CA LEU A 126 -0.81 -19.29 1.47
C LEU A 126 -0.28 -20.66 0.98
N PRO A 127 0.36 -20.70 -0.19
CA PRO A 127 1.09 -21.88 -0.64
C PRO A 127 2.19 -22.28 0.33
N SER A 128 2.35 -23.57 0.59
CA SER A 128 3.41 -24.09 1.47
C SER A 128 4.80 -23.70 0.95
N GLY A 129 5.67 -23.22 1.85
CA GLY A 129 7.05 -22.83 1.56
C GLY A 129 7.20 -21.40 1.02
N ILE A 130 6.12 -20.64 0.82
CA ILE A 130 6.19 -19.27 0.31
C ILE A 130 6.89 -18.32 1.30
N THR A 131 6.68 -18.53 2.60
CA THR A 131 7.30 -17.71 3.66
C THR A 131 8.82 -17.83 3.63
N ASP A 132 9.35 -19.04 3.51
CA ASP A 132 10.79 -19.27 3.41
C ASP A 132 11.36 -18.73 2.10
N ALA A 133 10.64 -18.88 0.99
CA ALA A 133 11.03 -18.33 -0.29
C ALA A 133 11.15 -16.80 -0.24
N ILE A 134 10.20 -16.10 0.39
CA ILE A 134 10.23 -14.65 0.58
C ILE A 134 11.40 -14.24 1.49
N LYS A 135 11.63 -14.97 2.58
CA LYS A 135 12.75 -14.68 3.50
C LYS A 135 14.12 -14.85 2.86
N ALA A 136 14.22 -15.76 1.88
CA ALA A 136 15.47 -15.97 1.13
C ALA A 136 15.79 -14.86 0.12
N LEU A 137 14.86 -13.97 -0.19
CA LEU A 137 15.05 -12.82 -1.09
C LEU A 137 15.67 -11.58 -0.41
N LYS A 138 15.95 -11.65 0.90
CA LYS A 138 16.51 -10.53 1.69
C LYS A 138 18.02 -10.56 1.71
#